data_eeb65e122e94c68b9eb4c6bd33029ce3
#
_entry.id   eeb65e122e94c68b9eb4c6bd33029ce3
#
_cell.length_a   1.000
_cell.length_b   1.000
_cell.length_c   1.000
_cell.angle_alpha   90.00
_cell.angle_beta   90.00
_cell.angle_gamma   90.00
#
_symmetry.space_group_name_H-M   'P 1'
#
loop_
_entity.id
_entity.type
_entity.pdbx_description
1 polymer ?
#
loop_
_entity_poly.entity_id
_entity_poly.type
_entity_poly.pdbx_seq_one_letter_code
_entity_poly.pdbx_strand_id
1 'polypeptide(L)'
;MSDCRKTADQVRALLQSCKGNGPQQTRTFYDSWSTYEQDFAMLNYRAPNFGVDFLDATFCGTRADVQVLDVACGSGLVTKLMSELGFRNFVGVDGSKGMLDLAAQSGLYQDLRLALLGTDPLPAQTGTFDVVILVGALSPGFIPVSVVRELCHAAKPGGLVCMVRGEHRGAEHDMYQCDLQRELQLMEEEGLWGQLAVQHTDRYMNDTFPDPDQQGELFLSGTAYLYKKKELHNKE
;
A
#
# COMPACT_ATOMS: atom_id res chain seq x y z
N MET A 1 -24.02 -26.66 0.38
CA MET A 1 -23.10 -26.12 -0.64
C MET A 1 -21.70 -26.30 -0.10
N SER A 2 -20.85 -27.07 -0.78
CA SER A 2 -19.48 -27.36 -0.37
C SER A 2 -18.71 -26.02 -0.35
N ASP A 3 -18.31 -25.59 0.84
CA ASP A 3 -17.43 -24.44 1.04
C ASP A 3 -16.04 -24.85 0.51
N CYS A 4 -15.79 -24.58 -0.75
CA CYS A 4 -14.55 -24.96 -1.42
C CYS A 4 -13.48 -23.94 -1.06
N ARG A 5 -12.99 -24.01 0.20
CA ARG A 5 -11.85 -23.19 0.65
C ARG A 5 -10.63 -23.55 -0.19
N LYS A 6 -10.00 -22.53 -0.79
CA LYS A 6 -8.74 -22.71 -1.51
C LYS A 6 -7.64 -23.21 -0.55
N THR A 7 -6.68 -23.92 -1.09
CA THR A 7 -5.42 -24.23 -0.38
C THR A 7 -4.40 -23.10 -0.63
N ALA A 8 -3.35 -23.00 0.18
CA ALA A 8 -2.28 -22.02 -0.01
C ALA A 8 -1.64 -22.15 -1.41
N ASP A 9 -1.50 -23.38 -1.93
CA ASP A 9 -0.94 -23.61 -3.28
C ASP A 9 -1.88 -23.11 -4.39
N GLN A 10 -3.21 -23.25 -4.19
CA GLN A 10 -4.17 -22.69 -5.13
C GLN A 10 -4.14 -21.15 -5.13
N VAL A 11 -3.95 -20.53 -3.95
CA VAL A 11 -3.80 -19.08 -3.86
C VAL A 11 -2.49 -18.62 -4.51
N ARG A 12 -1.38 -19.35 -4.29
CA ARG A 12 -0.10 -19.09 -4.99
C ARG A 12 -0.27 -19.17 -6.51
N ALA A 13 -0.90 -20.24 -7.01
CA ALA A 13 -1.16 -20.40 -8.44
C ALA A 13 -2.03 -19.26 -9.01
N LEU A 14 -3.02 -18.80 -8.23
CA LEU A 14 -3.86 -17.66 -8.59
C LEU A 14 -3.04 -16.37 -8.72
N LEU A 15 -2.17 -16.06 -7.76
CA LEU A 15 -1.25 -14.92 -7.83
C LEU A 15 -0.26 -15.03 -8.98
N GLN A 16 0.25 -16.25 -9.24
CA GLN A 16 1.14 -16.49 -10.38
C GLN A 16 0.46 -16.20 -11.72
N SER A 17 -0.85 -16.44 -11.85
CA SER A 17 -1.58 -16.16 -13.09
C SER A 17 -1.69 -14.67 -13.43
N CYS A 18 -1.42 -13.80 -12.46
CA CYS A 18 -1.45 -12.34 -12.62
C CYS A 18 -0.08 -11.73 -12.89
N LYS A 19 0.99 -12.53 -12.84
CA LYS A 19 2.34 -12.05 -13.11
C LYS A 19 2.44 -11.52 -14.55
N GLY A 20 2.99 -10.31 -14.69
CA GLY A 20 3.12 -9.64 -15.99
C GLY A 20 1.85 -8.95 -16.49
N ASN A 21 0.77 -8.94 -15.70
CA ASN A 21 -0.42 -8.17 -16.03
C ASN A 21 -0.13 -6.67 -15.99
N GLY A 22 -0.71 -5.94 -16.95
CA GLY A 22 -0.78 -4.48 -16.88
C GLY A 22 -1.87 -4.01 -15.89
N PRO A 23 -1.90 -2.71 -15.55
CA PRO A 23 -2.80 -2.17 -14.52
C PRO A 23 -4.29 -2.50 -14.72
N GLN A 24 -4.77 -2.49 -15.96
CA GLN A 24 -6.17 -2.82 -16.29
C GLN A 24 -6.51 -4.29 -16.01
N GLN A 25 -5.60 -5.20 -16.36
CA GLN A 25 -5.78 -6.63 -16.14
C GLN A 25 -5.71 -6.94 -14.64
N THR A 26 -4.76 -6.32 -13.93
CA THR A 26 -4.63 -6.40 -12.47
C THR A 26 -5.92 -5.94 -11.80
N ARG A 27 -6.48 -4.79 -12.19
CA ARG A 27 -7.76 -4.31 -11.69
C ARG A 27 -8.87 -5.36 -11.89
N THR A 28 -9.04 -5.85 -13.12
CA THR A 28 -10.09 -6.84 -13.44
C THR A 28 -9.96 -8.10 -12.59
N PHE A 29 -8.73 -8.52 -12.32
CA PHE A 29 -8.46 -9.65 -11.45
C PHE A 29 -8.95 -9.39 -10.01
N TYR A 30 -8.60 -8.24 -9.42
CA TYR A 30 -9.02 -7.87 -8.07
C TYR A 30 -10.52 -7.62 -7.96
N ASP A 31 -11.19 -7.14 -9.03
CA ASP A 31 -12.65 -6.93 -9.06
C ASP A 31 -13.45 -8.19 -8.75
N SER A 32 -12.93 -9.36 -9.11
CA SER A 32 -13.60 -10.65 -8.92
C SER A 32 -13.15 -11.41 -7.66
N TRP A 33 -12.19 -10.87 -6.88
CA TRP A 33 -11.56 -11.62 -5.79
C TRP A 33 -12.28 -11.45 -4.45
N SER A 34 -13.45 -12.05 -4.31
CA SER A 34 -14.28 -11.95 -3.09
C SER A 34 -13.69 -12.63 -1.85
N THR A 35 -12.73 -13.56 -2.01
CA THR A 35 -12.07 -14.29 -0.91
C THR A 35 -10.70 -13.71 -0.56
N TYR A 36 -10.38 -12.49 -1.01
CA TYR A 36 -9.08 -11.84 -0.89
C TYR A 36 -8.48 -11.93 0.53
N GLU A 37 -9.21 -11.48 1.55
CA GLU A 37 -8.70 -11.47 2.93
C GLU A 37 -8.37 -12.87 3.45
N GLN A 38 -9.22 -13.86 3.15
CA GLN A 38 -9.02 -15.24 3.56
C GLN A 38 -7.81 -15.87 2.85
N ASP A 39 -7.68 -15.59 1.55
CA ASP A 39 -6.59 -16.10 0.72
C ASP A 39 -5.24 -15.51 1.16
N PHE A 40 -5.17 -14.20 1.44
CA PHE A 40 -3.96 -13.54 1.92
C PHE A 40 -3.61 -13.93 3.37
N ALA A 41 -4.60 -14.22 4.21
CA ALA A 41 -4.36 -14.76 5.54
C ALA A 41 -3.63 -16.13 5.50
N MET A 42 -3.96 -16.99 4.51
CA MET A 42 -3.26 -18.26 4.30
C MET A 42 -1.80 -18.09 3.87
N LEU A 43 -1.46 -16.95 3.27
CA LEU A 43 -0.09 -16.60 2.86
C LEU A 43 0.67 -15.84 3.95
N ASN A 44 0.14 -15.75 5.16
CA ASN A 44 0.74 -14.97 6.26
C ASN A 44 1.08 -13.53 5.84
N TYR A 45 0.17 -12.86 5.11
CA TYR A 45 0.39 -11.48 4.65
C TYR A 45 0.38 -10.52 5.83
N ARG A 46 1.56 -9.95 6.12
CA ARG A 46 1.80 -9.08 7.28
C ARG A 46 2.05 -7.62 6.91
N ALA A 47 2.03 -7.28 5.64
CA ALA A 47 2.32 -5.92 5.21
C ALA A 47 1.41 -4.86 5.87
N PRO A 48 0.08 -5.07 6.04
CA PRO A 48 -0.76 -4.12 6.75
C PRO A 48 -0.31 -3.89 8.20
N ASN A 49 -0.05 -4.96 8.96
CA ASN A 49 0.45 -4.86 10.33
C ASN A 49 1.80 -4.14 10.38
N PHE A 50 2.74 -4.57 9.52
CA PHE A 50 4.07 -3.96 9.45
C PHE A 50 4.02 -2.46 9.14
N GLY A 51 3.18 -2.04 8.19
CA GLY A 51 3.04 -0.63 7.83
C GLY A 51 2.37 0.21 8.92
N VAL A 52 1.34 -0.34 9.56
CA VAL A 52 0.61 0.35 10.62
C VAL A 52 1.47 0.48 11.89
N ASP A 53 2.15 -0.59 12.31
CA ASP A 53 3.07 -0.56 13.45
C ASP A 53 4.24 0.42 13.22
N PHE A 54 4.79 0.43 12.01
CA PHE A 54 5.87 1.33 11.63
C PHE A 54 5.44 2.80 11.65
N LEU A 55 4.26 3.12 11.11
CA LEU A 55 3.69 4.46 11.17
C LEU A 55 3.42 4.87 12.62
N ASP A 56 2.78 3.99 13.41
CA ASP A 56 2.35 4.27 14.77
C ASP A 56 3.53 4.54 15.71
N ALA A 57 4.64 3.85 15.52
CA ALA A 57 5.87 4.05 16.29
C ALA A 57 6.45 5.48 16.16
N THR A 58 6.14 6.19 15.07
CA THR A 58 6.64 7.54 14.80
C THR A 58 5.55 8.61 14.94
N PHE A 59 4.29 8.21 14.95
CA PHE A 59 3.17 9.13 14.98
C PHE A 59 2.98 9.75 16.37
N CYS A 60 3.04 11.09 16.46
CA CYS A 60 2.92 11.84 17.72
C CYS A 60 1.63 12.67 17.83
N GLY A 61 0.71 12.56 16.86
CA GLY A 61 -0.53 13.36 16.83
C GLY A 61 -1.68 12.71 17.61
N THR A 62 -2.80 13.42 17.66
CA THR A 62 -4.07 12.87 18.18
C THR A 62 -4.74 12.04 17.09
N ARG A 63 -4.73 10.72 17.23
CA ARG A 63 -5.20 9.79 16.20
C ARG A 63 -6.65 10.03 15.76
N ALA A 64 -7.51 10.43 16.69
CA ALA A 64 -8.93 10.65 16.40
C ALA A 64 -9.21 11.89 15.53
N ASP A 65 -8.28 12.86 15.50
CA ASP A 65 -8.51 14.16 14.86
C ASP A 65 -7.93 14.23 13.44
N VAL A 66 -6.97 13.35 13.12
CA VAL A 66 -6.25 13.41 11.84
C VAL A 66 -7.02 12.75 10.70
N GLN A 67 -6.86 13.32 9.50
CA GLN A 67 -7.38 12.76 8.25
C GLN A 67 -6.37 11.81 7.64
N VAL A 68 -6.79 10.59 7.36
CA VAL A 68 -5.97 9.54 6.75
C VAL A 68 -6.45 9.26 5.34
N LEU A 69 -5.54 9.26 4.36
CA LEU A 69 -5.75 8.77 3.02
C LEU A 69 -5.12 7.39 2.90
N ASP A 70 -5.95 6.37 2.71
CA ASP A 70 -5.54 4.98 2.47
C ASP A 70 -5.55 4.73 0.95
N VAL A 71 -4.36 4.68 0.35
CA VAL A 71 -4.17 4.60 -1.11
C VAL A 71 -3.91 3.16 -1.52
N ALA A 72 -4.60 2.68 -2.53
CA ALA A 72 -4.73 1.26 -2.86
C ALA A 72 -5.24 0.48 -1.64
N CYS A 73 -6.34 0.96 -1.08
CA CYS A 73 -6.86 0.50 0.21
C CYS A 73 -7.34 -0.96 0.19
N GLY A 74 -7.54 -1.54 -1.00
CA GLY A 74 -8.02 -2.90 -1.16
C GLY A 74 -9.33 -3.13 -0.40
N SER A 75 -9.39 -4.20 0.38
CA SER A 75 -10.55 -4.53 1.25
C SER A 75 -10.58 -3.75 2.58
N GLY A 76 -9.60 -2.85 2.83
CA GLY A 76 -9.55 -2.02 4.03
C GLY A 76 -8.77 -2.60 5.21
N LEU A 77 -7.85 -3.53 5.00
CA LEU A 77 -7.06 -4.16 6.08
C LEU A 77 -6.24 -3.14 6.88
N VAL A 78 -5.61 -2.17 6.20
CA VAL A 78 -4.83 -1.09 6.83
C VAL A 78 -5.74 -0.24 7.73
N THR A 79 -6.85 0.22 7.18
CA THR A 79 -7.81 1.06 7.93
C THR A 79 -8.41 0.33 9.12
N LYS A 80 -8.68 -0.99 9.03
CA LYS A 80 -9.13 -1.79 10.18
C LYS A 80 -8.12 -1.72 11.33
N LEU A 81 -6.84 -1.99 11.05
CA LEU A 81 -5.76 -1.95 12.05
C LEU A 81 -5.56 -0.54 12.62
N MET A 82 -5.54 0.50 11.78
CA MET A 82 -5.44 1.89 12.23
C MET A 82 -6.62 2.30 13.12
N SER A 83 -7.83 1.80 12.83
CA SER A 83 -9.01 2.10 13.65
C SER A 83 -8.90 1.50 15.06
N GLU A 84 -8.28 0.34 15.21
CA GLU A 84 -7.99 -0.29 16.51
C GLU A 84 -7.03 0.55 17.35
N LEU A 85 -6.09 1.24 16.70
CA LEU A 85 -5.18 2.20 17.35
C LEU A 85 -5.81 3.56 17.68
N GLY A 86 -7.04 3.80 17.24
CA GLY A 86 -7.79 5.02 17.56
C GLY A 86 -7.88 6.07 16.46
N PHE A 87 -7.36 5.81 15.25
CA PHE A 87 -7.66 6.64 14.07
C PHE A 87 -9.15 6.53 13.71
N ARG A 88 -9.75 7.62 13.20
CA ARG A 88 -11.21 7.67 12.98
C ARG A 88 -11.65 8.23 11.64
N ASN A 89 -10.80 8.98 10.95
CA ASN A 89 -11.19 9.70 9.75
C ASN A 89 -10.41 9.17 8.54
N PHE A 90 -11.06 8.33 7.73
CA PHE A 90 -10.43 7.64 6.62
C PHE A 90 -11.13 7.97 5.29
N VAL A 91 -10.31 8.25 4.28
CA VAL A 91 -10.70 8.24 2.87
C VAL A 91 -9.91 7.14 2.18
N GLY A 92 -10.58 6.26 1.45
CA GLY A 92 -9.95 5.18 0.71
C GLY A 92 -9.96 5.45 -0.78
N VAL A 93 -8.88 5.04 -1.47
CA VAL A 93 -8.80 5.06 -2.94
C VAL A 93 -8.33 3.69 -3.40
N ASP A 94 -9.02 3.10 -4.39
CA ASP A 94 -8.60 1.86 -5.02
C ASP A 94 -9.00 1.83 -6.50
N GLY A 95 -8.27 1.09 -7.32
CA GLY A 95 -8.58 0.88 -8.73
C GLY A 95 -9.67 -0.17 -8.96
N SER A 96 -9.93 -1.03 -7.99
CA SER A 96 -10.90 -2.12 -8.05
C SER A 96 -12.19 -1.76 -7.33
N LYS A 97 -13.29 -1.78 -8.07
CA LYS A 97 -14.61 -1.62 -7.46
C LYS A 97 -14.94 -2.76 -6.50
N GLY A 98 -14.56 -4.00 -6.85
CA GLY A 98 -14.78 -5.17 -5.99
C GLY A 98 -14.08 -5.03 -4.64
N MET A 99 -12.85 -4.49 -4.61
CA MET A 99 -12.13 -4.18 -3.38
C MET A 99 -12.83 -3.08 -2.58
N LEU A 100 -13.25 -1.99 -3.23
CA LEU A 100 -14.00 -0.92 -2.55
C LEU A 100 -15.33 -1.41 -1.96
N ASP A 101 -16.02 -2.33 -2.64
CA ASP A 101 -17.25 -2.94 -2.12
C ASP A 101 -16.99 -3.77 -0.85
N LEU A 102 -15.83 -4.43 -0.75
CA LEU A 102 -15.38 -5.10 0.47
C LEU A 102 -15.00 -4.08 1.58
N ALA A 103 -14.23 -3.06 1.23
CA ALA A 103 -13.83 -2.01 2.17
C ALA A 103 -15.04 -1.29 2.79
N ALA A 104 -16.07 -1.02 1.98
CA ALA A 104 -17.32 -0.38 2.42
C ALA A 104 -18.05 -1.17 3.50
N GLN A 105 -17.92 -2.50 3.53
CA GLN A 105 -18.57 -3.35 4.53
C GLN A 105 -18.04 -3.10 5.95
N SER A 106 -16.83 -2.54 6.09
CA SER A 106 -16.26 -2.18 7.38
C SER A 106 -16.98 -1.01 8.06
N GLY A 107 -17.61 -0.11 7.27
CA GLY A 107 -18.21 1.14 7.76
C GLY A 107 -17.21 2.14 8.32
N LEU A 108 -15.90 1.95 8.10
CA LEU A 108 -14.84 2.78 8.67
C LEU A 108 -14.50 4.02 7.81
N TYR A 109 -14.72 3.93 6.51
CA TYR A 109 -14.40 5.01 5.59
C TYR A 109 -15.50 6.07 5.51
N GLN A 110 -15.10 7.34 5.55
CA GLN A 110 -15.98 8.48 5.28
C GLN A 110 -16.29 8.60 3.79
N ASP A 111 -15.32 8.21 2.95
CA ASP A 111 -15.45 8.26 1.49
C ASP A 111 -14.55 7.17 0.86
N LEU A 112 -15.04 6.57 -0.23
CA LEU A 112 -14.34 5.57 -1.02
C LEU A 112 -14.36 5.98 -2.49
N ARG A 113 -13.19 6.12 -3.09
CA ARG A 113 -13.00 6.68 -4.43
C ARG A 113 -12.40 5.66 -5.38
N LEU A 114 -13.05 5.46 -6.51
CA LEU A 114 -12.55 4.59 -7.56
C LEU A 114 -11.59 5.38 -8.46
N ALA A 115 -10.32 4.96 -8.52
CA ALA A 115 -9.33 5.50 -9.46
C ALA A 115 -8.23 4.48 -9.73
N LEU A 116 -7.92 4.23 -10.99
CA LEU A 116 -6.81 3.41 -11.43
C LEU A 116 -5.55 4.27 -11.50
N LEU A 117 -4.80 4.31 -10.40
CA LEU A 117 -3.64 5.19 -10.24
C LEU A 117 -2.55 4.92 -11.29
N GLY A 118 -1.98 6.01 -11.81
CA GLY A 118 -1.05 5.97 -12.94
C GLY A 118 -1.76 6.07 -14.31
N THR A 119 -3.06 5.80 -14.38
CA THR A 119 -3.93 6.10 -15.52
C THR A 119 -4.81 7.31 -15.18
N ASP A 120 -5.44 7.25 -14.00
CA ASP A 120 -6.20 8.36 -13.44
C ASP A 120 -5.34 9.10 -12.41
N PRO A 121 -5.48 10.42 -12.24
CA PRO A 121 -4.84 11.14 -11.15
C PRO A 121 -5.40 10.65 -9.80
N LEU A 122 -4.58 10.76 -8.75
CA LEU A 122 -5.05 10.48 -7.38
C LEU A 122 -6.19 11.45 -7.03
N PRO A 123 -7.40 10.96 -6.77
CA PRO A 123 -8.56 11.79 -6.49
C PRO A 123 -8.53 12.33 -5.05
N ALA A 124 -7.47 13.08 -4.73
CA ALA A 124 -7.22 13.67 -3.43
C ALA A 124 -6.89 15.15 -3.57
N GLN A 125 -7.54 15.99 -2.79
CA GLN A 125 -7.24 17.42 -2.77
C GLN A 125 -5.84 17.64 -2.16
N THR A 126 -5.05 18.51 -2.79
CA THR A 126 -3.70 18.86 -2.32
C THR A 126 -3.73 19.41 -0.90
N GLY A 127 -2.81 18.92 -0.06
CA GLY A 127 -2.62 19.43 1.29
C GLY A 127 -3.77 19.15 2.26
N THR A 128 -4.50 18.04 2.09
CA THR A 128 -5.71 17.73 2.88
C THR A 128 -5.45 16.71 3.99
N PHE A 129 -4.53 15.77 3.80
CA PHE A 129 -4.38 14.63 4.69
C PHE A 129 -3.19 14.79 5.63
N ASP A 130 -3.41 14.47 6.91
CA ASP A 130 -2.34 14.45 7.93
C ASP A 130 -1.44 13.23 7.74
N VAL A 131 -2.04 12.11 7.28
CA VAL A 131 -1.37 10.86 6.97
C VAL A 131 -1.83 10.37 5.61
N VAL A 132 -0.88 10.01 4.75
CA VAL A 132 -1.10 9.28 3.49
C VAL A 132 -0.40 7.95 3.63
N ILE A 133 -1.12 6.84 3.48
CA ILE A 133 -0.56 5.50 3.62
C ILE A 133 -0.85 4.68 2.37
N LEU A 134 0.16 3.94 1.90
CA LEU A 134 0.07 3.02 0.78
C LEU A 134 0.80 1.72 1.12
N VAL A 135 0.09 0.60 1.15
CA VAL A 135 0.65 -0.69 1.54
C VAL A 135 0.42 -1.74 0.46
N GLY A 136 1.52 -2.35 0.01
CA GLY A 136 1.49 -3.55 -0.82
C GLY A 136 1.28 -3.34 -2.32
N ALA A 137 1.17 -2.09 -2.80
CA ALA A 137 0.84 -1.84 -4.19
C ALA A 137 1.94 -1.13 -5.02
N LEU A 138 3.08 -0.74 -4.40
CA LEU A 138 4.24 -0.18 -5.12
C LEU A 138 5.02 -1.30 -5.82
N SER A 139 4.59 -1.64 -7.02
CA SER A 139 5.13 -2.77 -7.79
C SER A 139 4.78 -2.62 -9.28
N PRO A 140 5.59 -3.20 -10.19
CA PRO A 140 5.23 -3.28 -11.61
C PRO A 140 3.83 -3.88 -11.81
N GLY A 141 3.06 -3.32 -12.73
CA GLY A 141 1.69 -3.78 -13.02
C GLY A 141 0.62 -3.33 -12.03
N PHE A 142 1.00 -2.67 -10.91
CA PHE A 142 0.10 -2.07 -9.92
C PHE A 142 0.19 -0.54 -9.98
N ILE A 143 0.93 0.08 -9.06
CA ILE A 143 1.06 1.53 -8.97
C ILE A 143 2.43 1.94 -9.52
N PRO A 144 2.51 2.81 -10.54
CA PRO A 144 3.77 3.31 -11.06
C PRO A 144 4.42 4.31 -10.09
N VAL A 145 5.74 4.42 -10.18
CA VAL A 145 6.55 5.31 -9.32
C VAL A 145 6.10 6.77 -9.37
N SER A 146 5.57 7.23 -10.51
CA SER A 146 5.08 8.62 -10.66
C SER A 146 3.99 9.02 -9.65
N VAL A 147 3.22 8.06 -9.14
CA VAL A 147 2.17 8.31 -8.15
C VAL A 147 2.75 8.76 -6.79
N VAL A 148 4.01 8.48 -6.50
CA VAL A 148 4.67 8.90 -5.25
C VAL A 148 4.61 10.42 -5.04
N ARG A 149 4.74 11.21 -6.12
CA ARG A 149 4.55 12.67 -6.04
C ARG A 149 3.13 13.08 -5.68
N GLU A 150 2.14 12.34 -6.17
CA GLU A 150 0.74 12.60 -5.86
C GLU A 150 0.44 12.32 -4.38
N LEU A 151 1.07 11.27 -3.79
CA LEU A 151 0.98 10.99 -2.35
C LEU A 151 1.51 12.18 -1.54
N CYS A 152 2.67 12.71 -1.91
CA CYS A 152 3.24 13.89 -1.26
C CYS A 152 2.35 15.12 -1.43
N HIS A 153 1.76 15.32 -2.61
CA HIS A 153 0.84 16.44 -2.85
C HIS A 153 -0.42 16.35 -1.98
N ALA A 154 -0.99 15.16 -1.81
CA ALA A 154 -2.18 14.94 -0.98
C ALA A 154 -1.92 15.22 0.51
N ALA A 155 -0.70 14.99 1.00
CA ALA A 155 -0.33 15.26 2.38
C ALA A 155 -0.32 16.77 2.67
N LYS A 156 -0.74 17.15 3.88
CA LYS A 156 -0.57 18.51 4.43
C LYS A 156 0.92 18.86 4.56
N PRO A 157 1.29 20.15 4.55
CA PRO A 157 2.60 20.56 5.09
C PRO A 157 2.79 19.98 6.49
N GLY A 158 3.93 19.33 6.74
CA GLY A 158 4.18 18.59 7.99
C GLY A 158 3.48 17.22 8.11
N GLY A 159 2.64 16.85 7.15
CA GLY A 159 1.97 15.54 7.12
C GLY A 159 2.91 14.38 6.77
N LEU A 160 2.50 13.17 7.12
CA LEU A 160 3.26 11.95 6.95
C LEU A 160 2.83 11.18 5.70
N VAL A 161 3.82 10.62 4.99
CA VAL A 161 3.61 9.68 3.88
C VAL A 161 4.30 8.36 4.24
N CYS A 162 3.51 7.31 4.46
CA CYS A 162 3.97 5.97 4.77
C CYS A 162 3.75 5.05 3.58
N MET A 163 4.79 4.38 3.13
CA MET A 163 4.73 3.46 1.99
C MET A 163 5.36 2.13 2.36
N VAL A 164 4.69 1.02 2.01
CA VAL A 164 5.19 -0.33 2.28
C VAL A 164 5.13 -1.16 1.01
N ARG A 165 6.23 -1.84 0.68
CA ARG A 165 6.30 -2.73 -0.47
C ARG A 165 6.96 -4.06 -0.15
N GLY A 166 6.57 -5.11 -0.88
CA GLY A 166 7.29 -6.38 -0.91
C GLY A 166 8.49 -6.33 -1.86
N GLU A 167 9.55 -7.04 -1.54
CA GLU A 167 10.77 -7.12 -2.35
C GLU A 167 10.73 -8.35 -3.25
N HIS A 168 9.88 -8.27 -4.27
CA HIS A 168 9.77 -9.31 -5.28
C HIS A 168 11.03 -9.39 -6.14
N ARG A 169 11.30 -10.59 -6.68
CA ARG A 169 12.48 -10.87 -7.51
C ARG A 169 12.18 -10.73 -9.00
N GLY A 170 13.19 -10.37 -9.77
CA GLY A 170 13.17 -10.30 -11.23
C GLY A 170 13.45 -8.92 -11.78
N ALA A 171 13.93 -8.85 -13.02
CA ALA A 171 14.46 -7.64 -13.65
C ALA A 171 13.49 -6.45 -13.63
N GLU A 172 12.18 -6.69 -13.80
CA GLU A 172 11.17 -5.63 -13.73
C GLU A 172 11.05 -5.03 -12.33
N HIS A 173 11.15 -5.88 -11.28
CA HIS A 173 11.11 -5.45 -9.90
C HIS A 173 12.39 -4.70 -9.51
N ASP A 174 13.55 -5.14 -10.01
CA ASP A 174 14.84 -4.48 -9.79
C ASP A 174 14.84 -3.08 -10.44
N MET A 175 14.33 -2.96 -11.67
CA MET A 175 14.17 -1.67 -12.36
C MET A 175 13.21 -0.75 -11.58
N TYR A 176 12.05 -1.28 -11.18
CA TYR A 176 11.09 -0.52 -10.38
C TYR A 176 11.70 -0.01 -9.08
N GLN A 177 12.49 -0.83 -8.39
CA GLN A 177 13.20 -0.46 -7.16
C GLN A 177 14.19 0.68 -7.42
N CYS A 178 14.98 0.59 -8.49
CA CYS A 178 15.93 1.66 -8.87
C CYS A 178 15.20 2.98 -9.18
N ASP A 179 14.10 2.91 -9.92
CA ASP A 179 13.31 4.09 -10.28
C ASP A 179 12.62 4.69 -9.04
N LEU A 180 12.10 3.84 -8.14
CA LEU A 180 11.52 4.30 -6.88
C LEU A 180 12.57 5.02 -6.02
N GLN A 181 13.73 4.42 -5.82
CA GLN A 181 14.79 5.04 -5.02
C GLN A 181 15.24 6.37 -5.59
N ARG A 182 15.39 6.45 -6.94
CA ARG A 182 15.72 7.70 -7.62
C ARG A 182 14.67 8.77 -7.38
N GLU A 183 13.38 8.42 -7.51
CA GLU A 183 12.29 9.38 -7.34
C GLU A 183 12.21 9.87 -5.89
N LEU A 184 12.35 8.98 -4.91
CA LEU A 184 12.37 9.34 -3.49
C LEU A 184 13.49 10.34 -3.19
N GLN A 185 14.70 10.10 -3.73
CA GLN A 185 15.85 10.98 -3.56
C GLN A 185 15.65 12.34 -4.26
N LEU A 186 15.15 12.34 -5.50
CA LEU A 186 14.86 13.59 -6.24
C LEU A 186 13.87 14.47 -5.49
N MET A 187 12.83 13.91 -4.93
CA MET A 187 11.84 14.65 -4.14
C MET A 187 12.43 15.22 -2.84
N GLU A 188 13.43 14.57 -2.24
CA GLU A 188 14.18 15.13 -1.10
C GLU A 188 15.08 16.30 -1.55
N GLU A 189 15.80 16.15 -2.66
CA GLU A 189 16.67 17.19 -3.24
C GLU A 189 15.87 18.41 -3.66
N GLU A 190 14.67 18.22 -4.20
CA GLU A 190 13.70 19.28 -4.52
C GLU A 190 13.10 19.94 -3.26
N GLY A 191 13.34 19.39 -2.08
CA GLY A 191 12.84 19.93 -0.82
C GLY A 191 11.34 19.72 -0.60
N LEU A 192 10.71 18.75 -1.27
CA LEU A 192 9.28 18.46 -1.12
C LEU A 192 8.99 17.75 0.21
N TRP A 193 9.86 16.88 0.64
CA TRP A 193 9.77 16.12 1.89
C TRP A 193 11.13 15.77 2.47
N GLY A 194 11.18 15.09 3.59
CA GLY A 194 12.39 14.51 4.17
C GLY A 194 12.09 13.14 4.74
N GLN A 195 13.02 12.21 4.55
CA GLN A 195 12.92 10.87 5.11
C GLN A 195 13.02 10.92 6.64
N LEU A 196 12.04 10.31 7.32
CA LEU A 196 12.07 10.13 8.78
C LEU A 196 12.63 8.78 9.19
N ALA A 197 12.19 7.72 8.50
CA ALA A 197 12.59 6.36 8.82
C ALA A 197 12.46 5.44 7.60
N VAL A 198 13.27 4.37 7.61
CA VAL A 198 13.11 3.20 6.74
C VAL A 198 13.24 1.96 7.63
N GLN A 199 12.41 0.96 7.40
CA GLN A 199 12.47 -0.30 8.11
C GLN A 199 12.32 -1.48 7.15
N HIS A 200 13.12 -2.51 7.36
CA HIS A 200 13.04 -3.78 6.62
C HIS A 200 12.39 -4.85 7.48
N THR A 201 11.74 -5.80 6.83
CA THR A 201 11.22 -7.02 7.43
C THR A 201 11.53 -8.22 6.54
N ASP A 202 11.95 -9.32 7.16
CA ASP A 202 12.16 -10.61 6.47
C ASP A 202 10.87 -11.43 6.35
N ARG A 203 9.75 -10.93 6.88
CA ARG A 203 8.47 -11.64 6.96
C ARG A 203 7.31 -10.76 6.51
N TYR A 204 7.39 -10.27 5.26
CA TYR A 204 6.33 -9.51 4.63
C TYR A 204 5.11 -10.40 4.31
N MET A 205 5.36 -11.57 3.73
CA MET A 205 4.39 -12.65 3.48
C MET A 205 5.13 -13.93 3.13
N ASN A 206 4.43 -15.08 3.06
CA ASN A 206 5.01 -16.29 2.49
C ASN A 206 5.37 -16.04 1.02
N ASP A 207 6.57 -16.49 0.61
CA ASP A 207 7.00 -16.32 -0.78
C ASP A 207 6.05 -17.08 -1.72
N THR A 208 5.50 -16.37 -2.68
CA THR A 208 4.59 -16.92 -3.68
C THR A 208 5.33 -17.44 -4.93
N PHE A 209 6.64 -17.14 -5.02
CA PHE A 209 7.52 -17.55 -6.11
C PHE A 209 8.84 -18.09 -5.57
N PRO A 210 8.80 -19.13 -4.69
CA PRO A 210 10.02 -19.69 -4.11
C PRO A 210 10.93 -20.27 -5.19
N ASP A 211 12.25 -20.16 -4.95
CA ASP A 211 13.23 -20.85 -5.78
C ASP A 211 13.05 -22.37 -5.58
N PRO A 212 12.91 -23.17 -6.67
CA PRO A 212 12.71 -24.61 -6.57
C PRO A 212 13.82 -25.35 -5.80
N ASP A 213 15.01 -24.78 -5.76
CA ASP A 213 16.18 -25.38 -5.08
C ASP A 213 16.26 -25.02 -3.58
N GLN A 214 15.37 -24.14 -3.07
CA GLN A 214 15.34 -23.80 -1.66
C GLN A 214 14.30 -24.62 -0.89
N GLN A 215 14.74 -25.26 0.20
CA GLN A 215 13.87 -26.05 1.09
C GLN A 215 13.43 -25.22 2.31
N GLY A 216 12.14 -25.31 2.67
CA GLY A 216 11.56 -24.69 3.86
C GLY A 216 10.48 -23.65 3.56
N GLU A 217 9.88 -23.09 4.62
CA GLU A 217 9.00 -21.92 4.50
C GLU A 217 9.84 -20.70 4.13
N LEU A 218 9.66 -20.23 2.90
CA LEU A 218 10.32 -19.03 2.40
C LEU A 218 9.39 -17.84 2.56
N PHE A 219 9.95 -16.76 3.10
CA PHE A 219 9.25 -15.50 3.22
C PHE A 219 9.78 -14.50 2.20
N LEU A 220 8.86 -13.70 1.67
CA LEU A 220 9.19 -12.48 0.96
C LEU A 220 9.56 -11.42 1.99
N SER A 221 10.66 -10.72 1.76
CA SER A 221 11.03 -9.53 2.53
C SER A 221 10.22 -8.31 2.07
N GLY A 222 10.28 -7.25 2.85
CA GLY A 222 9.63 -5.99 2.52
C GLY A 222 10.29 -4.80 3.18
N THR A 223 10.00 -3.62 2.62
CA THR A 223 10.51 -2.35 3.12
C THR A 223 9.38 -1.37 3.35
N ALA A 224 9.41 -0.70 4.50
CA ALA A 224 8.57 0.43 4.84
C ALA A 224 9.39 1.72 4.81
N TYR A 225 8.82 2.76 4.23
CA TYR A 225 9.37 4.10 4.11
C TYR A 225 8.44 5.10 4.79
N LEU A 226 8.98 6.01 5.58
CA LEU A 226 8.23 7.10 6.19
C LEU A 226 8.88 8.44 5.87
N TYR A 227 8.11 9.32 5.23
CA TYR A 227 8.51 10.66 4.86
C TYR A 227 7.60 11.69 5.54
N LYS A 228 8.15 12.87 5.82
CA LYS A 228 7.41 14.04 6.27
C LYS A 228 7.46 15.12 5.20
N LYS A 229 6.31 15.56 4.71
CA LYS A 229 6.23 16.68 3.78
C LYS A 229 6.77 17.94 4.43
N LYS A 230 7.59 18.70 3.68
CA LYS A 230 8.14 19.97 4.17
C LYS A 230 7.01 20.95 4.47
N GLU A 231 7.21 21.73 5.52
CA GLU A 231 6.34 22.86 5.81
C GLU A 231 6.58 23.97 4.80
N LEU A 232 5.51 24.68 4.41
CA LEU A 232 5.65 25.84 3.57
C LEU A 232 6.37 26.93 4.41
N HIS A 233 7.62 27.22 4.07
CA HIS A 233 8.26 28.39 4.61
C HIS A 233 7.58 29.60 3.94
N ASN A 234 6.75 30.31 4.70
CA ASN A 234 6.37 31.66 4.30
C ASN A 234 7.68 32.46 4.23
N LYS A 235 8.15 32.77 3.01
CA LYS A 235 9.15 33.80 2.84
C LYS A 235 8.44 35.11 3.21
N GLU A 236 8.79 35.64 4.39
CA GLU A 236 8.51 37.03 4.74
C GLU A 236 9.16 37.98 3.74
#